data_fd6ab12749650ca710f476a58039f676
#
_entry.id   fd6ab12749650ca710f476a58039f676
#
_cell.length_a   1.000
_cell.length_b   1.000
_cell.length_c   1.000
_cell.angle_alpha   90.00
_cell.angle_beta   90.00
_cell.angle_gamma   90.00
#
_symmetry.space_group_name_H-M   'P 1'
#
loop_
_entity.id
_entity.type
_entity.pdbx_description
1 polymer ?
#
loop_
_entity_poly.entity_id
_entity_poly.type
_entity_poly.pdbx_seq_one_letter_code
_entity_poly.pdbx_strand_id
1 'polypeptide(L)'
;MDFHVMTLFPDMIMDGLNTSITGRAIKAGVMSVKAYDIREYSNDKHLKVDDYPYGGGAGMVMRAAPVCDCYEDIVRNIGKRPRVVYMTPQGYTFTQSMAEEFAKEDNLVILCGHYEGIDERALENIVTDFVSIGDYVLTGGELPAMVVIDTVSRLVPGVLLSLIHISEPTR
;
A
#
# COMPACT_ATOMS: atom_id res chain seq x y z
N MET A 1 -15.04 -1.98 -1.53
CA MET A 1 -13.71 -1.30 -1.56
C MET A 1 -12.62 -2.29 -1.92
N ASP A 2 -11.76 -1.90 -2.85
CA ASP A 2 -10.69 -2.75 -3.34
C ASP A 2 -9.33 -2.11 -3.03
N PHE A 3 -8.49 -2.84 -2.29
CA PHE A 3 -7.13 -2.45 -1.98
C PHE A 3 -6.16 -3.11 -2.94
N HIS A 4 -5.23 -2.32 -3.48
CA HIS A 4 -4.18 -2.79 -4.39
C HIS A 4 -2.83 -2.46 -3.76
N VAL A 5 -2.08 -3.46 -3.35
CA VAL A 5 -0.82 -3.28 -2.63
C VAL A 5 0.35 -3.61 -3.55
N MET A 6 1.17 -2.61 -3.85
CA MET A 6 2.40 -2.77 -4.62
C MET A 6 3.54 -3.05 -3.63
N THR A 7 4.14 -4.23 -3.72
CA THR A 7 5.06 -4.74 -2.69
C THR A 7 6.12 -5.66 -3.29
N LEU A 8 7.22 -5.86 -2.59
CA LEU A 8 8.20 -6.92 -2.90
C LEU A 8 7.88 -8.22 -2.14
N PHE A 9 6.92 -8.19 -1.21
CA PHE A 9 6.57 -9.32 -0.33
C PHE A 9 5.05 -9.53 -0.28
N PRO A 10 4.45 -9.98 -1.39
CA PRO A 10 2.99 -10.16 -1.46
C PRO A 10 2.43 -11.12 -0.41
N ASP A 11 3.17 -12.18 -0.07
CA ASP A 11 2.71 -13.17 0.92
C ASP A 11 2.59 -12.56 2.32
N MET A 12 3.48 -11.63 2.68
CA MET A 12 3.41 -10.93 3.97
C MET A 12 2.10 -10.15 4.12
N ILE A 13 1.65 -9.52 3.04
CA ILE A 13 0.38 -8.79 2.99
C ILE A 13 -0.80 -9.78 3.06
N MET A 14 -0.81 -10.76 2.19
CA MET A 14 -1.96 -11.67 2.04
C MET A 14 -2.13 -12.57 3.25
N ASP A 15 -1.06 -13.14 3.79
CA ASP A 15 -1.13 -14.00 4.98
C ASP A 15 -1.61 -13.22 6.21
N GLY A 16 -1.17 -11.98 6.36
CA GLY A 16 -1.60 -11.13 7.46
C GLY A 16 -3.07 -10.71 7.38
N LEU A 17 -3.55 -10.36 6.19
CA LEU A 17 -4.91 -9.84 6.02
C LEU A 17 -5.97 -10.93 5.80
N ASN A 18 -5.58 -12.15 5.42
CA ASN A 18 -6.51 -13.28 5.23
C ASN A 18 -6.94 -13.96 6.53
N THR A 19 -6.77 -13.30 7.65
CA THR A 19 -7.13 -13.80 8.97
C THR A 19 -8.11 -12.87 9.67
N SER A 20 -8.80 -13.38 10.71
CA SER A 20 -9.68 -12.62 11.58
C SER A 20 -10.77 -11.84 10.80
N ILE A 21 -11.04 -10.61 11.20
CA ILE A 21 -12.10 -9.76 10.64
C ILE A 21 -11.84 -9.42 9.17
N THR A 22 -10.62 -9.03 8.84
CA THR A 22 -10.23 -8.70 7.46
C THR A 22 -10.36 -9.92 6.55
N GLY A 23 -9.92 -11.10 6.99
CA GLY A 23 -10.06 -12.34 6.24
C GLY A 23 -11.51 -12.72 5.99
N ARG A 24 -12.40 -12.54 6.96
CA ARG A 24 -13.85 -12.79 6.80
C ARG A 24 -14.47 -11.81 5.80
N ALA A 25 -14.09 -10.53 5.87
CA ALA A 25 -14.60 -9.51 4.96
C ALA A 25 -14.18 -9.78 3.51
N ILE A 26 -12.94 -10.20 3.29
CA ILE A 26 -12.44 -10.60 1.97
C ILE A 26 -13.23 -11.81 1.45
N LYS A 27 -13.38 -12.85 2.26
CA LYS A 27 -14.10 -14.07 1.90
C LYS A 27 -15.57 -13.80 1.58
N ALA A 28 -16.19 -12.86 2.28
CA ALA A 28 -17.58 -12.46 2.06
C ALA A 28 -17.75 -11.52 0.86
N GLY A 29 -16.67 -11.07 0.23
CA GLY A 29 -16.73 -10.15 -0.92
C GLY A 29 -17.06 -8.70 -0.55
N VAL A 30 -16.98 -8.34 0.73
CA VAL A 30 -17.26 -6.98 1.22
C VAL A 30 -16.11 -6.03 0.85
N MET A 31 -14.90 -6.59 0.84
CA MET A 31 -13.69 -5.89 0.38
C MET A 31 -12.78 -6.87 -0.35
N SER A 32 -11.86 -6.36 -1.15
CA SER A 32 -10.80 -7.17 -1.75
C SER A 32 -9.43 -6.60 -1.43
N VAL A 33 -8.44 -7.47 -1.35
CA VAL A 33 -7.04 -7.09 -1.26
C VAL A 33 -6.28 -7.89 -2.31
N LYS A 34 -5.59 -7.18 -3.19
CA LYS A 34 -4.70 -7.79 -4.18
C LYS A 34 -3.29 -7.25 -3.98
N ALA A 35 -2.35 -8.15 -3.76
CA ALA A 35 -0.93 -7.81 -3.66
C ALA A 35 -0.24 -8.06 -5.02
N TYR A 36 0.47 -7.03 -5.49
CA TYR A 36 1.21 -7.06 -6.75
C TYR A 36 2.69 -7.13 -6.43
N ASP A 37 3.35 -8.19 -6.89
CA ASP A 37 4.80 -8.31 -6.75
C ASP A 37 5.49 -7.43 -7.78
N ILE A 38 6.12 -6.35 -7.31
CA ILE A 38 6.83 -5.40 -8.18
C ILE A 38 7.94 -6.08 -8.98
N ARG A 39 8.52 -7.17 -8.47
CA ARG A 39 9.56 -7.93 -9.17
C ARG A 39 9.09 -8.49 -10.51
N GLU A 40 7.82 -8.85 -10.63
CA GLU A 40 7.24 -9.39 -11.87
C GLU A 40 7.20 -8.35 -13.00
N TYR A 41 7.37 -7.09 -12.69
CA TYR A 41 7.41 -5.99 -13.65
C TYR A 41 8.84 -5.57 -14.02
N SER A 42 9.85 -6.26 -13.52
CA SER A 42 11.23 -6.03 -13.88
C SER A 42 11.56 -6.67 -15.22
N ASN A 43 12.23 -5.93 -16.10
CA ASN A 43 12.75 -6.44 -17.36
C ASN A 43 14.11 -7.12 -17.20
N ASP A 44 14.65 -7.14 -15.97
CA ASP A 44 15.92 -7.79 -15.68
C ASP A 44 15.78 -9.31 -15.60
N LYS A 45 16.78 -10.03 -16.12
CA LYS A 45 16.82 -11.50 -16.12
C LYS A 45 16.68 -12.11 -14.72
N HIS A 46 17.17 -11.42 -13.70
CA HIS A 46 17.12 -11.87 -12.31
C HIS A 46 16.03 -11.16 -11.50
N LEU A 47 15.06 -10.52 -12.15
CA LEU A 47 13.97 -9.77 -11.54
C LEU A 47 14.47 -8.69 -10.58
N LYS A 48 15.58 -8.06 -10.92
CA LYS A 48 16.18 -6.99 -10.13
C LYS A 48 15.31 -5.73 -10.17
N VAL A 49 15.01 -5.17 -9.00
CA VAL A 49 14.15 -4.00 -8.84
C VAL A 49 14.87 -2.81 -8.19
N ASP A 50 16.13 -2.99 -7.82
CA ASP A 50 16.94 -2.01 -7.12
C ASP A 50 18.14 -1.55 -7.95
N ASP A 51 18.64 -0.36 -7.68
CA ASP A 51 19.81 0.23 -8.31
C ASP A 51 20.49 1.22 -7.36
N TYR A 52 21.67 1.68 -7.74
CA TYR A 52 22.37 2.73 -6.99
C TYR A 52 21.62 4.06 -7.07
N PRO A 53 21.63 4.88 -6.00
CA PRO A 53 21.01 6.22 -6.05
C PRO A 53 21.65 7.11 -7.11
N TYR A 54 20.84 7.93 -7.76
CA TYR A 54 21.33 8.96 -8.67
C TYR A 54 22.18 9.99 -7.90
N GLY A 55 23.38 10.27 -8.40
CA GLY A 55 24.28 11.23 -7.77
C GLY A 55 25.22 10.64 -6.71
N GLY A 56 25.20 9.33 -6.52
CA GLY A 56 26.03 8.64 -5.53
C GLY A 56 25.42 8.68 -4.13
N GLY A 57 25.88 7.79 -3.29
CA GLY A 57 25.42 7.61 -1.92
C GLY A 57 25.49 6.15 -1.52
N ALA A 58 25.39 5.88 -0.22
CA ALA A 58 25.32 4.52 0.30
C ALA A 58 23.91 3.96 0.12
N GLY A 59 23.81 2.65 -0.10
CA GLY A 59 22.56 1.94 -0.21
C GLY A 59 22.02 1.83 -1.64
N MET A 60 20.83 1.27 -1.74
CA MET A 60 20.14 0.99 -2.99
C MET A 60 18.76 1.64 -2.96
N VAL A 61 18.22 1.97 -4.12
CA VAL A 61 16.84 2.47 -4.27
C VAL A 61 16.05 1.58 -5.23
N MET A 62 14.75 1.53 -5.06
CA MET A 62 13.87 0.83 -5.99
C MET A 62 13.79 1.60 -7.31
N ARG A 63 13.94 0.88 -8.42
CA ARG A 63 13.95 1.46 -9.77
C ARG A 63 12.56 1.97 -10.15
N ALA A 64 12.54 3.08 -10.90
CA ALA A 64 11.30 3.69 -11.36
C ALA A 64 10.50 2.76 -12.30
N ALA A 65 11.16 2.11 -13.25
CA ALA A 65 10.48 1.34 -14.30
C ALA A 65 9.58 0.22 -13.75
N PRO A 66 10.05 -0.71 -12.89
CA PRO A 66 9.18 -1.75 -12.35
C PRO A 66 8.01 -1.18 -11.53
N VAL A 67 8.25 -0.14 -10.76
CA VAL A 67 7.20 0.51 -9.96
C VAL A 67 6.14 1.14 -10.87
N CYS A 68 6.55 1.91 -11.87
CA CYS A 68 5.64 2.54 -12.81
C CYS A 68 4.86 1.51 -13.64
N ASP A 69 5.51 0.45 -14.11
CA ASP A 69 4.87 -0.59 -14.90
C ASP A 69 3.83 -1.37 -14.07
N CYS A 70 4.13 -1.65 -12.82
CA CYS A 70 3.17 -2.24 -11.87
C CYS A 70 1.95 -1.33 -11.70
N TYR A 71 2.17 -0.05 -11.47
CA TYR A 71 1.10 0.93 -11.34
C TYR A 71 0.24 1.02 -12.61
N GLU A 72 0.84 1.07 -13.79
CA GLU A 72 0.09 1.14 -15.06
C GLU A 72 -0.77 -0.10 -15.29
N ASP A 73 -0.31 -1.28 -14.85
CA ASP A 73 -1.13 -2.50 -14.89
C ASP A 73 -2.36 -2.39 -13.98
N ILE A 74 -2.19 -1.83 -12.78
CA ILE A 74 -3.31 -1.56 -11.87
C ILE A 74 -4.29 -0.58 -12.50
N VAL A 75 -3.80 0.51 -13.10
CA VAL A 75 -4.65 1.50 -13.79
C VAL A 75 -5.47 0.85 -14.90
N ARG A 76 -4.86 -0.01 -15.71
CA ARG A 76 -5.59 -0.75 -16.77
C ARG A 76 -6.70 -1.62 -16.19
N ASN A 77 -6.44 -2.30 -15.07
CA ASN A 77 -7.42 -3.18 -14.44
C ASN A 77 -8.58 -2.41 -13.80
N ILE A 78 -8.30 -1.24 -13.24
CA ILE A 78 -9.32 -0.38 -12.61
C ILE A 78 -10.07 0.45 -13.66
N GLY A 79 -9.40 0.87 -14.73
CA GLY A 79 -9.94 1.73 -15.78
C GLY A 79 -9.84 3.24 -15.48
N LYS A 80 -9.20 3.63 -14.40
CA LYS A 80 -8.96 5.02 -14.02
C LYS A 80 -7.73 5.14 -13.12
N ARG A 81 -7.20 6.35 -12.95
CA ARG A 81 -6.10 6.62 -12.02
C ARG A 81 -6.63 6.65 -10.59
N PRO A 82 -6.20 5.72 -9.71
CA PRO A 82 -6.64 5.66 -8.32
C PRO A 82 -5.84 6.60 -7.43
N ARG A 83 -6.32 6.78 -6.20
CA ARG A 83 -5.54 7.37 -5.12
C ARG A 83 -4.41 6.42 -4.74
N VAL A 84 -3.19 6.93 -4.59
CA VAL A 84 -1.99 6.15 -4.28
C VAL A 84 -1.34 6.67 -3.00
N VAL A 85 -1.32 5.82 -1.98
CA VAL A 85 -0.70 6.10 -0.68
C VAL A 85 0.67 5.45 -0.64
N TYR A 86 1.72 6.25 -0.52
CA TYR A 86 3.08 5.77 -0.32
C TYR A 86 3.42 5.77 1.17
N MET A 87 3.78 4.59 1.68
CA MET A 87 4.18 4.44 3.08
C MET A 87 5.63 4.86 3.26
N THR A 88 5.83 5.94 3.99
CA THR A 88 7.16 6.52 4.22
C THR A 88 7.25 7.19 5.59
N PRO A 89 8.37 7.05 6.34
CA PRO A 89 8.55 7.75 7.61
C PRO A 89 8.50 9.28 7.50
N GLN A 90 8.72 9.81 6.31
CA GLN A 90 8.73 11.25 6.03
C GLN A 90 7.34 11.80 5.64
N GLY A 91 6.34 10.94 5.59
CA GLY A 91 4.97 11.35 5.25
C GLY A 91 4.21 12.00 6.41
N TYR A 92 3.01 12.46 6.10
CA TYR A 92 2.08 12.95 7.11
C TYR A 92 1.66 11.80 8.02
N THR A 93 1.56 12.06 9.32
CA THR A 93 1.15 11.05 10.29
C THR A 93 -0.28 10.59 10.02
N PHE A 94 -0.46 9.28 9.86
CA PHE A 94 -1.77 8.67 9.62
C PHE A 94 -2.70 8.91 10.81
N THR A 95 -3.92 9.34 10.51
CA THR A 95 -4.96 9.66 11.51
C THR A 95 -6.27 8.98 11.16
N GLN A 96 -7.18 8.90 12.12
CA GLN A 96 -8.53 8.39 11.88
C GLN A 96 -9.27 9.21 10.80
N SER A 97 -9.06 10.53 10.78
CA SER A 97 -9.64 11.41 9.76
C SER A 97 -9.16 11.04 8.35
N MET A 98 -7.88 10.72 8.19
CA MET A 98 -7.34 10.25 6.90
C MET A 98 -7.95 8.90 6.51
N ALA A 99 -8.13 7.99 7.48
CA ALA A 99 -8.77 6.71 7.22
C ALA A 99 -10.21 6.89 6.74
N GLU A 100 -10.97 7.81 7.32
CA GLU A 100 -12.33 8.15 6.89
C GLU A 100 -12.35 8.69 5.46
N GLU A 101 -11.37 9.50 5.09
CA GLU A 101 -11.23 10.01 3.73
C GLU A 101 -10.88 8.90 2.75
N PHE A 102 -9.92 8.04 3.08
CA PHE A 102 -9.54 6.91 2.24
C PHE A 102 -10.68 5.90 2.07
N ALA A 103 -11.51 5.71 3.08
CA ALA A 103 -12.66 4.80 3.01
C ALA A 103 -13.74 5.22 2.02
N LYS A 104 -13.72 6.46 1.53
CA LYS A 104 -14.64 6.96 0.49
C LYS A 104 -14.23 6.51 -0.91
N GLU A 105 -13.02 6.01 -1.09
CA GLU A 105 -12.53 5.55 -2.37
C GLU A 105 -13.05 4.13 -2.69
N ASP A 106 -13.36 3.88 -3.96
CA ASP A 106 -13.68 2.53 -4.43
C ASP A 106 -12.43 1.66 -4.54
N ASN A 107 -11.32 2.27 -4.93
CA ASN A 107 -10.02 1.65 -5.08
C ASN A 107 -8.97 2.48 -4.38
N LEU A 108 -8.13 1.84 -3.57
CA LEU A 108 -7.00 2.47 -2.92
C LEU A 108 -5.74 1.66 -3.23
N VAL A 109 -4.75 2.33 -3.80
CA VAL A 109 -3.43 1.74 -4.04
C VAL A 109 -2.50 2.12 -2.91
N ILE A 110 -1.78 1.15 -2.37
CA ILE A 110 -0.75 1.37 -1.35
C ILE A 110 0.59 0.90 -1.91
N LEU A 111 1.56 1.81 -1.91
CA LEU A 111 2.92 1.55 -2.37
C LEU A 111 3.83 1.32 -1.18
N CYS A 112 4.43 0.13 -1.12
CA CYS A 112 5.37 -0.28 -0.09
C CYS A 112 6.80 -0.12 -0.61
N GLY A 113 7.58 0.75 0.02
CA GLY A 113 8.99 0.92 -0.30
C GLY A 113 9.89 -0.03 0.48
N HIS A 114 11.07 -0.21 -0.04
CA HIS A 114 12.18 -0.95 0.57
C HIS A 114 13.50 -0.23 0.28
N TYR A 115 14.60 -0.76 0.82
CA TYR A 115 15.95 -0.17 0.69
C TYR A 115 15.98 1.27 1.22
N GLU A 116 16.68 2.15 0.55
CA GLU A 116 16.74 3.59 0.91
C GLU A 116 15.54 4.39 0.35
N GLY A 117 14.59 3.72 -0.27
CA GLY A 117 13.38 4.32 -0.82
C GLY A 117 13.15 3.95 -2.28
N ILE A 118 12.31 4.74 -2.93
CA ILE A 118 11.92 4.56 -4.32
C ILE A 118 12.44 5.75 -5.14
N ASP A 119 12.85 5.48 -6.38
CA ASP A 119 13.27 6.51 -7.32
C ASP A 119 12.23 7.63 -7.39
N GLU A 120 12.68 8.86 -7.18
CA GLU A 120 11.84 10.05 -7.09
C GLU A 120 10.94 10.23 -8.31
N ARG A 121 11.42 9.84 -9.49
CA ARG A 121 10.64 9.94 -10.72
C ARG A 121 9.35 9.10 -10.69
N ALA A 122 9.40 7.92 -10.04
CA ALA A 122 8.20 7.12 -9.83
C ALA A 122 7.26 7.78 -8.83
N LEU A 123 7.79 8.28 -7.72
CA LEU A 123 7.00 8.94 -6.69
C LEU A 123 6.26 10.16 -7.24
N GLU A 124 6.94 11.02 -8.01
CA GLU A 124 6.35 12.20 -8.63
C GLU A 124 5.24 11.85 -9.62
N ASN A 125 5.37 10.73 -10.32
CA ASN A 125 4.41 10.30 -11.33
C ASN A 125 3.12 9.71 -10.75
N ILE A 126 3.20 8.95 -9.66
CA ILE A 126 2.10 8.08 -9.26
C ILE A 126 1.54 8.37 -7.87
N VAL A 127 2.34 8.91 -6.94
CA VAL A 127 1.91 9.06 -5.54
C VAL A 127 1.04 10.29 -5.35
N THR A 128 -0.10 10.09 -4.67
CA THR A 128 -1.01 11.18 -4.29
C THR A 128 -0.87 11.57 -2.83
N ASP A 129 -0.50 10.62 -1.97
CA ASP A 129 -0.43 10.81 -0.52
C ASP A 129 0.84 10.17 0.04
N PHE A 130 1.61 10.91 0.81
CA PHE A 130 2.78 10.44 1.55
C PHE A 130 2.38 10.26 3.01
N VAL A 131 2.43 9.04 3.52
CA VAL A 131 1.85 8.70 4.84
C VAL A 131 2.84 7.95 5.71
N SER A 132 2.95 8.38 6.97
CA SER A 132 3.73 7.74 8.02
C SER A 132 2.79 7.19 9.10
N ILE A 133 3.14 6.07 9.70
CA ILE A 133 2.41 5.54 10.87
C ILE A 133 3.06 5.93 12.21
N GLY A 134 4.13 6.68 12.19
CA GLY A 134 4.80 7.14 13.41
C GLY A 134 6.25 7.55 13.17
N ASP A 135 6.86 8.14 14.17
CA ASP A 135 8.24 8.64 14.13
C ASP A 135 9.24 7.51 14.47
N TYR A 136 9.34 6.54 13.57
CA TYR A 136 10.28 5.43 13.62
C TYR A 136 10.45 4.82 12.23
N VAL A 137 11.50 4.06 12.04
CA VAL A 137 11.84 3.44 10.75
C VAL A 137 11.67 1.92 10.84
N LEU A 138 10.97 1.37 9.87
CA LEU A 138 10.78 -0.07 9.69
C LEU A 138 11.63 -0.58 8.51
N THR A 139 11.71 -1.90 8.36
CA THR A 139 12.46 -2.51 7.26
C THR A 139 11.80 -2.35 5.90
N GLY A 140 10.51 -2.04 5.87
CA GLY A 140 9.75 -1.83 4.64
C GLY A 140 8.36 -1.29 4.91
N GLY A 141 7.63 -1.03 3.85
CA GLY A 141 6.29 -0.43 3.90
C GLY A 141 5.14 -1.42 4.14
N GLU A 142 5.41 -2.72 4.26
CA GLU A 142 4.36 -3.74 4.34
C GLU A 142 3.58 -3.67 5.66
N LEU A 143 4.25 -3.58 6.80
CA LEU A 143 3.57 -3.43 8.09
C LEU A 143 2.75 -2.14 8.16
N PRO A 144 3.29 -0.97 7.78
CA PRO A 144 2.49 0.24 7.68
C PRO A 144 1.29 0.11 6.75
N ALA A 145 1.45 -0.54 5.59
CA ALA A 145 0.36 -0.79 4.66
C ALA A 145 -0.76 -1.60 5.30
N MET A 146 -0.42 -2.64 6.06
CA MET A 146 -1.39 -3.45 6.79
C MET A 146 -2.12 -2.65 7.88
N VAL A 147 -1.43 -1.75 8.58
CA VAL A 147 -2.04 -0.83 9.55
C VAL A 147 -3.07 0.07 8.87
N VAL A 148 -2.74 0.66 7.74
CA VAL A 148 -3.65 1.51 6.97
C VAL A 148 -4.86 0.71 6.48
N ILE A 149 -4.64 -0.47 5.90
CA ILE A 149 -5.73 -1.32 5.40
C ILE A 149 -6.65 -1.74 6.55
N ASP A 150 -6.11 -2.19 7.68
CA ASP A 150 -6.90 -2.56 8.85
C ASP A 150 -7.78 -1.40 9.32
N THR A 151 -7.19 -0.23 9.47
CA THR A 151 -7.89 0.97 9.94
C THR A 151 -8.99 1.41 8.97
N VAL A 152 -8.69 1.47 7.68
CA VAL A 152 -9.65 1.86 6.64
C VAL A 152 -10.76 0.84 6.49
N SER A 153 -10.44 -0.46 6.51
CA SER A 153 -11.42 -1.53 6.34
C SER A 153 -12.51 -1.54 7.42
N ARG A 154 -12.18 -1.13 8.64
CA ARG A 154 -13.17 -0.98 9.73
C ARG A 154 -14.28 0.00 9.39
N LEU A 155 -14.02 0.95 8.48
CA LEU A 155 -14.96 1.98 8.05
C LEU A 155 -15.77 1.57 6.81
N VAL A 156 -15.41 0.45 6.19
CA VAL A 156 -16.13 -0.09 5.04
C VAL A 156 -17.41 -0.78 5.52
N PRO A 157 -18.61 -0.40 4.99
CA PRO A 157 -19.85 -1.03 5.41
C PRO A 157 -19.82 -2.55 5.23
N GLY A 158 -20.21 -3.27 6.27
CA GLY A 158 -20.28 -4.74 6.27
C GLY A 158 -19.02 -5.45 6.75
N VAL A 159 -17.90 -4.77 6.96
CA VAL A 159 -16.68 -5.38 7.50
C VAL A 159 -16.85 -5.75 8.97
N LEU A 160 -17.39 -4.82 9.77
CA LEU A 160 -17.74 -5.09 11.16
C LEU A 160 -19.20 -5.58 11.24
N LEU A 161 -19.45 -6.54 12.13
CA LEU A 161 -20.77 -7.14 12.33
C LEU A 161 -21.76 -6.19 13.03
N SER A 162 -21.28 -5.11 13.65
CA SER A 162 -22.08 -4.15 14.37
C SER A 162 -21.65 -2.73 14.06
N LEU A 163 -22.61 -1.88 13.72
CA LEU A 163 -22.39 -0.44 13.50
C LEU A 163 -21.90 0.28 14.77
N ILE A 164 -22.12 -0.30 15.96
CA ILE A 164 -21.69 0.28 17.24
C ILE A 164 -20.16 0.30 17.34
N HIS A 165 -19.46 -0.62 16.69
CA HIS A 165 -18.00 -0.70 16.71
C HIS A 165 -17.32 0.24 15.70
N ILE A 166 -18.06 0.93 14.84
CA ILE A 166 -17.50 1.85 13.84
C ILE A 166 -17.04 3.17 14.50
N SER A 167 -17.69 3.54 15.59
CA SER A 167 -17.47 4.85 16.26
C SER A 167 -16.54 4.79 17.48
N GLU A 168 -16.13 3.62 17.94
CA GLU A 168 -15.25 3.49 19.10
C GLU A 168 -13.80 3.24 18.67
N PRO A 169 -12.86 4.15 19.02
CA PRO A 169 -11.45 3.85 18.85
C PRO A 169 -11.07 2.68 19.77
N THR A 170 -10.37 1.71 19.23
CA THR A 170 -9.74 0.65 20.03
C THR A 170 -8.73 1.31 20.95
N ARG A 171 -8.97 1.26 22.25
CA ARG A 171 -7.98 1.66 23.27
C ARG A 171 -6.98 0.56 23.50
#